data_852ad825af8294273e3427da7e5d5337
#
_entry.id   852ad825af8294273e3427da7e5d5337
#
_cell.length_a   1.000
_cell.length_b   1.000
_cell.length_c   1.000
_cell.angle_alpha   90.00
_cell.angle_beta   90.00
_cell.angle_gamma   90.00
#
_symmetry.space_group_name_H-M   'P 1'
#
loop_
_entity.id
_entity.type
_entity.pdbx_description
1 polymer ?
#
loop_
_entity_poly.entity_id
_entity_poly.type
_entity_poly.pdbx_seq_one_letter_code
_entity_poly.pdbx_strand_id
1 'polypeptide(L)' 'MKSLEEFVALFAELFDDTDASEITAKTVFHDLDEWSSLIGLSVIAMVDEEFNVALKGDDVKYSVTVEDLYNKVLAHL' A
#
# COMPACT_ATOMS: atom_id res chain seq x y z
N MET A 1 -10.33 -8.82 10.50
CA MET A 1 -9.20 -8.04 9.96
C MET A 1 -8.96 -8.43 8.50
N LYS A 2 -8.57 -7.47 7.67
CA LYS A 2 -8.36 -7.74 6.25
C LYS A 2 -7.08 -8.56 6.02
N SER A 3 -7.15 -9.49 5.08
CA SER A 3 -6.01 -10.34 4.71
C SER A 3 -5.02 -9.56 3.84
N LEU A 4 -3.85 -10.15 3.63
CA LEU A 4 -2.86 -9.61 2.71
C LEU A 4 -3.46 -9.46 1.31
N GLU A 5 -4.22 -10.45 0.85
CA GLU A 5 -4.86 -10.39 -0.47
C GLU A 5 -5.82 -9.22 -0.59
N GLU A 6 -6.60 -8.97 0.44
CA GLU A 6 -7.51 -7.82 0.46
C GLU A 6 -6.74 -6.50 0.47
N PHE A 7 -5.64 -6.46 1.21
CA PHE A 7 -4.77 -5.28 1.23
C PHE A 7 -4.19 -5.00 -0.15
N VAL A 8 -3.70 -6.04 -0.83
CA VAL A 8 -3.14 -5.90 -2.18
C VAL A 8 -4.20 -5.35 -3.13
N ALA A 9 -5.43 -5.86 -3.05
CA ALA A 9 -6.52 -5.38 -3.90
C ALA A 9 -6.85 -3.91 -3.64
N LEU A 10 -6.91 -3.50 -2.37
CA LEU A 10 -7.16 -2.11 -2.00
C LEU A 10 -6.03 -1.20 -2.48
N PHE A 11 -4.79 -1.68 -2.34
CA PHE A 11 -3.61 -0.95 -2.78
C PHE A 11 -3.66 -0.75 -4.31
N ALA A 12 -3.98 -1.81 -5.04
CA ALA A 12 -4.03 -1.76 -6.51
C ALA A 12 -5.10 -0.79 -7.02
N GLU A 13 -6.20 -0.63 -6.29
CA GLU A 13 -7.27 0.28 -6.68
C GLU A 13 -6.83 1.74 -6.71
N LEU A 14 -5.73 2.07 -6.05
CA LEU A 14 -5.23 3.44 -5.99
C LEU A 14 -4.52 3.85 -7.28
N PHE A 15 -4.26 2.89 -8.16
CA PHE A 15 -3.56 3.13 -9.41
C PHE A 15 -4.55 3.18 -10.57
N ASP A 16 -4.51 4.26 -11.35
CA ASP A 16 -5.43 4.45 -12.47
C ASP A 16 -4.96 3.77 -13.74
N ASP A 17 -3.64 3.82 -13.97
CA ASP A 17 -3.06 3.36 -15.25
C ASP A 17 -2.28 2.05 -15.12
N THR A 18 -2.08 1.55 -13.92
CA THR A 18 -1.38 0.30 -13.67
C THR A 18 -2.42 -0.81 -13.50
N ASP A 19 -2.29 -1.86 -14.31
CA ASP A 19 -3.21 -3.00 -14.23
C ASP A 19 -3.05 -3.69 -12.86
N ALA A 20 -4.18 -4.02 -12.23
CA ALA A 20 -4.17 -4.70 -10.94
C ALA A 20 -3.39 -6.01 -10.97
N SER A 21 -3.34 -6.68 -12.13
CA SER A 21 -2.58 -7.92 -12.29
C SER A 21 -1.07 -7.71 -12.15
N GLU A 22 -0.60 -6.48 -12.29
CA GLU A 22 0.83 -6.17 -12.14
C GLU A 22 1.22 -5.89 -10.69
N ILE A 23 0.24 -5.81 -9.79
CA ILE A 23 0.48 -5.48 -8.39
C ILE A 23 0.17 -6.70 -7.54
N THR A 24 1.21 -7.24 -6.88
CA THR A 24 1.11 -8.39 -6.01
C THR A 24 1.77 -8.05 -4.67
N ALA A 25 1.71 -8.98 -3.73
CA ALA A 25 2.37 -8.80 -2.43
C ALA A 25 3.88 -8.58 -2.58
N LYS A 26 4.48 -9.13 -3.62
CA LYS A 26 5.93 -9.05 -3.86
C LYS A 26 6.34 -7.86 -4.70
N THR A 27 5.40 -7.07 -5.19
CA THR A 27 5.70 -5.91 -6.01
C THR A 27 6.49 -4.86 -5.22
N VAL A 28 7.60 -4.41 -5.80
CA VAL A 28 8.37 -3.28 -5.27
C VAL A 28 7.69 -2.01 -5.78
N PHE A 29 6.79 -1.48 -4.97
CA PHE A 29 5.85 -0.45 -5.45
C PHE A 29 6.51 0.87 -5.80
N HIS A 30 7.65 1.18 -5.21
CA HIS A 30 8.39 2.39 -5.55
C HIS A 30 8.94 2.37 -6.98
N ASP A 31 9.06 1.20 -7.59
CA ASP A 31 9.55 1.04 -8.95
C ASP A 31 8.44 1.13 -9.99
N LEU A 32 7.18 1.19 -9.58
CA LEU A 32 6.07 1.33 -10.52
C LEU A 32 6.11 2.72 -11.15
N ASP A 33 5.92 2.78 -12.47
CA ASP A 33 5.97 4.04 -13.21
C ASP A 33 4.97 5.07 -12.68
N GLU A 34 3.82 4.61 -12.24
CA GLU A 34 2.76 5.47 -11.75
C GLU A 34 2.99 5.94 -10.31
N TRP A 35 3.95 5.33 -9.59
CA TRP A 35 4.18 5.69 -8.19
C TRP A 35 4.59 7.15 -8.06
N SER A 36 4.00 7.82 -7.07
CA SER A 36 4.31 9.21 -6.77
C SER A 36 3.98 9.49 -5.30
N SER A 37 4.42 10.65 -4.82
CA SER A 37 4.08 11.10 -3.47
C SER A 37 2.57 11.19 -3.28
N LEU A 38 1.85 11.53 -4.34
CA LEU A 38 0.40 11.66 -4.29
C LEU A 38 -0.26 10.31 -4.04
N ILE A 39 0.22 9.25 -4.72
CA ILE A 39 -0.27 7.90 -4.48
C ILE A 39 0.12 7.46 -3.07
N GLY A 40 1.32 7.82 -2.61
CA GLY A 40 1.74 7.55 -1.23
C GLY A 40 0.78 8.13 -0.20
N LEU A 41 0.30 9.35 -0.42
CA LEU A 41 -0.70 9.96 0.46
C LEU A 41 -2.02 9.22 0.39
N SER A 42 -2.41 8.76 -0.80
CA SER A 42 -3.63 7.97 -0.97
C SER A 42 -3.54 6.64 -0.24
N VAL A 43 -2.35 6.02 -0.22
CA VAL A 43 -2.11 4.78 0.54
C VAL A 43 -2.34 5.03 2.03
N ILE A 44 -1.78 6.12 2.57
CA ILE A 44 -1.94 6.47 3.98
C ILE A 44 -3.42 6.68 4.30
N ALA A 45 -4.15 7.39 3.44
CA ALA A 45 -5.57 7.63 3.64
C ALA A 45 -6.38 6.33 3.58
N MET A 46 -6.05 5.44 2.65
CA MET A 46 -6.72 4.15 2.53
C MET A 46 -6.51 3.30 3.78
N VAL A 47 -5.29 3.26 4.31
CA VAL A 47 -4.98 2.47 5.51
C VAL A 47 -5.74 3.02 6.72
N ASP A 48 -5.81 4.34 6.84
CA ASP A 48 -6.56 4.97 7.93
C ASP A 48 -8.05 4.59 7.85
N GLU A 49 -8.61 4.66 6.65
CA GLU A 49 -10.04 4.39 6.44
C GLU A 49 -10.37 2.91 6.60
N GLU A 50 -9.56 2.01 6.05
CA GLU A 50 -9.87 0.59 5.99
C GLU A 50 -9.38 -0.21 7.19
N PHE A 51 -8.31 0.26 7.84
CA PHE A 51 -7.66 -0.46 8.95
C PHE A 51 -7.67 0.32 10.26
N ASN A 52 -8.07 1.59 10.20
CA ASN A 52 -8.04 2.47 11.36
C ASN A 52 -6.63 2.59 11.95
N VAL A 53 -5.63 2.64 11.09
CA VAL A 53 -4.21 2.77 11.43
C VAL A 53 -3.66 4.04 10.80
N ALA A 54 -2.97 4.85 11.60
CA ALA A 54 -2.36 6.09 11.12
C ALA A 54 -0.90 5.84 10.74
N LEU A 55 -0.66 5.51 9.47
CA LEU A 55 0.69 5.37 8.95
C LEU A 55 1.34 6.74 8.78
N LYS A 56 2.65 6.77 8.93
CA LYS A 56 3.45 7.97 8.65
C LYS A 56 4.09 7.85 7.27
N GLY A 57 4.52 8.97 6.72
CA GLY A 57 5.22 8.97 5.44
C GLY A 57 6.43 8.05 5.43
N ASP A 58 7.17 7.98 6.55
CA ASP A 58 8.34 7.10 6.66
C ASP A 58 7.97 5.63 6.57
N ASP A 59 6.80 5.23 7.05
CA ASP A 59 6.35 3.84 6.96
C ASP A 59 6.24 3.42 5.50
N VAL A 60 5.71 4.30 4.65
CA VAL A 60 5.59 4.06 3.21
C VAL A 60 6.95 4.13 2.55
N LYS A 61 7.75 5.13 2.91
CA LYS A 61 9.05 5.37 2.29
C LYS A 61 10.00 4.20 2.48
N TYR A 62 10.01 3.60 3.66
CA TYR A 62 10.95 2.53 3.99
C TYR A 62 10.40 1.12 3.79
N SER A 63 9.19 0.99 3.30
CA SER A 63 8.67 -0.31 2.88
C SER A 63 9.11 -0.58 1.45
N VAL A 64 9.55 -1.80 1.17
CA VAL A 64 10.03 -2.16 -0.16
C VAL A 64 8.91 -2.76 -0.99
N THR A 65 8.25 -3.79 -0.48
CA THR A 65 7.16 -4.45 -1.19
C THR A 65 5.81 -4.08 -0.57
N VAL A 66 4.74 -4.41 -1.28
CA VAL A 66 3.38 -4.22 -0.77
C VAL A 66 3.20 -5.02 0.52
N GLU A 67 3.76 -6.24 0.58
CA GLU A 67 3.71 -7.07 1.77
C GLU A 67 4.43 -6.42 2.95
N ASP A 68 5.57 -5.78 2.71
CA ASP A 68 6.30 -5.07 3.76
C ASP A 68 5.43 -3.98 4.39
N LEU A 69 4.69 -3.26 3.54
CA LEU A 69 3.79 -2.23 4.01
C LEU A 69 2.65 -2.82 4.82
N TYR A 70 2.09 -3.94 4.36
CA TYR A 70 1.04 -4.64 5.09
C TYR A 70 1.53 -5.06 6.48
N ASN A 71 2.76 -5.57 6.56
CA ASN A 71 3.34 -5.97 7.84
C ASN A 71 3.48 -4.78 8.81
N LYS A 72 3.76 -3.59 8.28
CA LYS A 72 3.79 -2.39 9.12
C LYS A 72 2.41 -2.02 9.62
N VAL A 73 1.39 -2.19 8.80
CA VAL A 73 0.01 -1.98 9.23
C VAL A 73 -0.33 -2.92 10.38
N LEU A 74 0.03 -4.20 10.24
CA LEU A 74 -0.21 -5.19 11.29
C LEU A 74 0.50 -4.82 12.59
N ALA A 75 1.69 -4.27 12.50
CA ALA A 75 2.48 -3.87 13.67
C ALA A 75 1.83 -2.71 14.45
N HIS A 76 0.95 -1.96 13.82
CA HIS A 76 0.24 -0.85 14.45
C HIS A 76 -1.12 -1.24 15.03
N LEU A 77 -1.55 -2.46 14.85
CA LEU A 77 -2.85 -2.93 15.35
C LEU A 77 -2.83 -3.33 16.81
#